data_31a6cd90238900d394ae3fdd2098afe0
#
_entry.id   31a6cd90238900d394ae3fdd2098afe0
#
_cell.length_a   1.000
_cell.length_b   1.000
_cell.length_c   1.000
_cell.angle_alpha   90.00
_cell.angle_beta   90.00
_cell.angle_gamma   90.00
#
_symmetry.space_group_name_H-M   'P 1'
#
loop_
_entity.id
_entity.type
_entity.pdbx_description
1 polymer ?
#
loop_
_entity_poly.entity_id
_entity_poly.type
_entity_poly.pdbx_seq_one_letter_code
_entity_poly.pdbx_strand_id
1 'polypeptide(L)'
;MSSGITSFLSQVSRNGGMSFSNNFIVEFKNGADVYFDNDLVEIFCEEAQLPNSNTATGTQTGLVTGLGSIDYPHTRVFTEFSLTFMLDANLNILKSLNKWYHDIIGGQENNTTEMGGNALASNRVMRVRYRDDYVGDIHISKTEAGKESASDRKPITYVMERCWPYQIDAIPLQFGSSQITKVTACLLYTSPSP
;
A
#
# COMPACT_ATOMS: atom_id res chain seq x y z
N MET A 1 9.70 -19.37 -40.43
CA MET A 1 8.82 -18.72 -39.41
C MET A 1 8.78 -19.41 -38.05
N SER A 2 9.40 -20.58 -37.86
CA SER A 2 9.46 -21.27 -36.55
C SER A 2 10.53 -20.69 -35.60
N SER A 3 11.47 -19.91 -36.11
CA SER A 3 12.58 -19.36 -35.29
C SER A 3 12.14 -18.32 -34.23
N GLY A 4 11.02 -17.63 -34.46
CA GLY A 4 10.53 -16.63 -33.52
C GLY A 4 9.91 -17.21 -32.26
N ILE A 5 9.15 -18.31 -32.37
CA ILE A 5 8.50 -18.95 -31.21
C ILE A 5 9.52 -19.67 -30.34
N THR A 6 10.46 -20.39 -30.96
CA THR A 6 11.54 -21.06 -30.23
C THR A 6 12.47 -20.06 -29.54
N SER A 7 12.78 -18.94 -30.17
CA SER A 7 13.53 -17.84 -29.56
C SER A 7 12.77 -17.24 -28.39
N PHE A 8 11.48 -16.97 -28.53
CA PHE A 8 10.62 -16.46 -27.45
C PHE A 8 10.58 -17.43 -26.27
N LEU A 9 10.29 -18.70 -26.49
CA LEU A 9 10.24 -19.72 -25.44
C LEU A 9 11.58 -19.90 -24.73
N SER A 10 12.70 -19.86 -25.47
CA SER A 10 14.02 -19.95 -24.87
C SER A 10 14.34 -18.73 -24.00
N GLN A 11 13.95 -17.54 -24.43
CA GLN A 11 14.11 -16.29 -23.64
C GLN A 11 13.25 -16.33 -22.37
N VAL A 12 11.99 -16.72 -22.46
CA VAL A 12 11.10 -16.86 -21.31
C VAL A 12 11.64 -17.89 -20.32
N SER A 13 12.06 -19.06 -20.80
CA SER A 13 12.65 -20.11 -19.94
C SER A 13 13.95 -19.65 -19.28
N ARG A 14 14.81 -18.94 -20.00
CA ARG A 14 16.07 -18.40 -19.48
C ARG A 14 15.86 -17.38 -18.38
N ASN A 15 14.80 -16.57 -18.49
CA ASN A 15 14.47 -15.51 -17.52
C ASN A 15 13.59 -16.01 -16.35
N GLY A 16 13.35 -17.32 -16.27
CA GLY A 16 12.61 -17.92 -15.15
C GLY A 16 11.09 -17.94 -15.31
N GLY A 17 10.57 -17.67 -16.50
CA GLY A 17 9.14 -17.73 -16.80
C GLY A 17 8.47 -16.35 -16.85
N MET A 18 7.15 -16.36 -16.90
CA MET A 18 6.33 -15.15 -16.83
C MET A 18 5.99 -14.82 -15.38
N SER A 19 5.90 -13.52 -15.08
CA SER A 19 5.47 -13.04 -13.77
C SER A 19 3.96 -13.10 -13.64
N PHE A 20 3.46 -13.59 -12.51
CA PHE A 20 2.03 -13.67 -12.21
C PHE A 20 1.64 -12.64 -11.16
N SER A 21 0.53 -11.93 -11.38
CA SER A 21 0.06 -10.85 -10.50
C SER A 21 -0.36 -11.32 -9.10
N ASN A 22 -0.69 -12.59 -8.93
CA ASN A 22 -1.17 -13.17 -7.67
C ASN A 22 -0.05 -13.56 -6.69
N ASN A 23 1.22 -13.38 -7.04
CA ASN A 23 2.33 -13.75 -6.21
C ASN A 23 2.96 -12.49 -5.58
N PHE A 24 2.51 -12.12 -4.40
CA PHE A 24 3.04 -10.99 -3.65
C PHE A 24 2.88 -11.19 -2.14
N ILE A 25 3.67 -10.48 -1.36
CA ILE A 25 3.61 -10.46 0.11
C ILE A 25 3.61 -8.99 0.55
N VAL A 26 2.75 -8.68 1.52
CA VAL A 26 2.69 -7.35 2.16
C VAL A 26 3.06 -7.50 3.63
N GLU A 27 4.01 -6.71 4.09
CA GLU A 27 4.47 -6.70 5.48
C GLU A 27 4.42 -5.26 6.02
N PHE A 28 3.88 -5.09 7.22
CA PHE A 28 3.91 -3.84 7.95
C PHE A 28 5.10 -3.83 8.92
N LYS A 29 5.88 -2.75 8.94
CA LYS A 29 7.10 -2.64 9.75
C LYS A 29 7.24 -1.23 10.36
N ASN A 30 8.19 -1.08 11.26
CA ASN A 30 8.65 0.22 11.78
C ASN A 30 7.53 1.15 12.27
N GLY A 31 6.69 0.67 13.18
CA GLY A 31 5.59 1.44 13.75
C GLY A 31 4.22 1.02 13.23
N ALA A 32 4.10 0.57 11.98
CA ALA A 32 2.86 0.01 11.46
C ALA A 32 2.57 -1.40 12.02
N ASP A 33 3.62 -2.16 12.35
CA ASP A 33 3.57 -3.49 12.96
C ASP A 33 2.92 -3.50 14.37
N VAL A 34 2.87 -2.36 15.04
CA VAL A 34 2.15 -2.21 16.33
C VAL A 34 0.64 -2.37 16.18
N TYR A 35 0.11 -2.06 14.99
CA TYR A 35 -1.32 -2.12 14.69
C TYR A 35 -1.74 -3.43 14.05
N PHE A 36 -0.84 -4.08 13.31
CA PHE A 36 -1.16 -5.21 12.46
C PHE A 36 -0.38 -6.46 12.84
N ASP A 37 -1.07 -7.58 12.78
CA ASP A 37 -0.46 -8.89 12.76
C ASP A 37 -0.11 -9.24 11.29
N ASN A 38 1.17 -9.37 10.99
CA ASN A 38 1.64 -9.61 9.63
C ASN A 38 1.16 -10.94 9.06
N ASP A 39 0.94 -11.96 9.90
CA ASP A 39 0.40 -13.25 9.46
C ASP A 39 -1.04 -13.08 8.93
N LEU A 40 -1.85 -12.24 9.60
CA LEU A 40 -3.18 -11.92 9.11
C LEU A 40 -3.16 -11.06 7.85
N VAL A 41 -2.24 -10.09 7.78
CA VAL A 41 -2.10 -9.22 6.61
C VAL A 41 -1.75 -10.05 5.38
N GLU A 42 -0.79 -10.97 5.49
CA GLU A 42 -0.36 -11.82 4.37
C GLU A 42 -1.51 -12.68 3.83
N ILE A 43 -2.33 -13.26 4.72
CA ILE A 43 -3.43 -14.15 4.33
C ILE A 43 -4.62 -13.37 3.73
N PHE A 44 -4.96 -12.21 4.31
CA PHE A 44 -6.18 -11.48 3.96
C PHE A 44 -5.97 -10.35 2.96
N CYS A 45 -4.73 -10.00 2.59
CA CYS A 45 -4.47 -9.02 1.55
C CYS A 45 -4.79 -9.61 0.17
N GLU A 46 -5.87 -9.13 -0.43
CA GLU A 46 -6.33 -9.58 -1.75
C GLU A 46 -5.64 -8.81 -2.88
N GLU A 47 -5.46 -7.51 -2.69
CA GLU A 47 -4.88 -6.65 -3.70
C GLU A 47 -3.92 -5.64 -3.07
N ALA A 48 -2.76 -5.52 -3.67
CA ALA A 48 -1.76 -4.52 -3.31
C ALA A 48 -1.31 -3.76 -4.57
N GLN A 49 -1.47 -2.46 -4.53
CA GLN A 49 -1.02 -1.60 -5.61
C GLN A 49 0.45 -1.24 -5.42
N LEU A 50 1.27 -1.51 -6.43
CA LEU A 50 2.67 -1.06 -6.41
C LEU A 50 2.75 0.46 -6.59
N PRO A 51 3.73 1.12 -5.96
CA PRO A 51 3.90 2.56 -6.08
C PRO A 51 4.19 2.94 -7.53
N ASN A 52 3.52 3.97 -8.02
CA ASN A 52 3.82 4.53 -9.32
C ASN A 52 5.02 5.48 -9.26
N SER A 53 5.61 5.75 -10.43
CA SER A 53 6.63 6.78 -10.57
C SER A 53 6.07 7.89 -11.43
N ASN A 54 5.83 9.04 -10.83
CA ASN A 54 5.33 10.23 -11.53
C ASN A 54 6.30 11.39 -11.35
N THR A 55 6.44 12.21 -12.38
CA THR A 55 7.31 13.37 -12.36
C THR A 55 6.51 14.58 -12.82
N ALA A 56 6.49 15.62 -12.02
CA ALA A 56 5.97 16.90 -12.43
C ALA A 56 6.91 17.53 -13.45
N THR A 57 6.35 18.00 -14.55
CA THR A 57 7.09 18.65 -15.64
C THR A 57 6.91 20.17 -15.58
N GLY A 58 7.99 20.89 -15.82
CA GLY A 58 7.96 22.32 -16.09
C GLY A 58 8.11 22.54 -17.60
N THR A 59 7.42 23.55 -18.12
CA THR A 59 7.50 23.92 -19.54
C THR A 59 8.34 25.18 -19.71
N GLN A 60 9.39 25.08 -20.50
CA GLN A 60 10.18 26.22 -20.91
C GLN A 60 9.78 26.66 -22.33
N THR A 61 9.28 27.86 -22.43
CA THR A 61 8.99 28.48 -23.74
C THR A 61 10.20 29.23 -24.26
N GLY A 62 10.67 28.81 -25.42
CA GLY A 62 11.84 29.43 -26.06
C GLY A 62 11.49 30.73 -26.76
N LEU A 63 11.26 31.81 -26.04
CA LEU A 63 10.99 33.14 -26.59
C LEU A 63 12.17 33.70 -27.39
N VAL A 64 13.39 33.24 -27.11
CA VAL A 64 14.63 33.75 -27.73
C VAL A 64 15.14 32.83 -28.84
N THR A 65 14.86 31.55 -28.79
CA THR A 65 15.38 30.53 -29.70
C THR A 65 14.42 30.11 -30.80
N GLY A 66 13.15 30.55 -30.77
CA GLY A 66 12.13 30.19 -31.76
C GLY A 66 11.76 28.70 -31.79
N LEU A 67 12.22 27.90 -30.85
CA LEU A 67 12.09 26.44 -30.77
C LEU A 67 10.87 26.00 -29.97
N GLY A 68 9.77 26.69 -30.00
CA GLY A 68 8.54 26.23 -29.32
C GLY A 68 8.71 26.02 -27.81
N SER A 69 7.89 25.14 -27.22
CA SER A 69 7.96 24.77 -25.80
C SER A 69 8.68 23.43 -25.61
N ILE A 70 9.53 23.36 -24.60
CA ILE A 70 10.24 22.14 -24.19
C ILE A 70 9.81 21.82 -22.76
N ASP A 71 9.36 20.58 -22.55
CA ASP A 71 9.03 20.10 -21.23
C ASP A 71 10.25 19.44 -20.59
N TYR A 72 10.53 19.79 -19.34
CA TYR A 72 11.63 19.24 -18.55
C TYR A 72 11.12 18.69 -17.22
N PRO A 73 11.72 17.61 -16.69
CA PRO A 73 11.35 17.07 -15.40
C PRO A 73 11.76 18.04 -14.29
N HIS A 74 10.82 18.32 -13.37
CA HIS A 74 11.04 19.25 -12.27
C HIS A 74 11.12 18.56 -10.92
N THR A 75 10.10 17.77 -10.57
CA THR A 75 9.98 17.17 -9.22
C THR A 75 9.36 15.79 -9.30
N ARG A 76 9.89 14.83 -8.54
CA ARG A 76 9.25 13.54 -8.37
C ARG A 76 8.01 13.69 -7.50
N VAL A 77 6.90 13.17 -7.95
CA VAL A 77 5.62 13.20 -7.22
C VAL A 77 5.31 11.80 -6.71
N PHE A 78 5.05 11.71 -5.42
CA PHE A 78 4.58 10.48 -4.80
C PHE A 78 3.06 10.55 -4.71
N THR A 79 2.40 9.53 -5.25
CA THR A 79 0.94 9.42 -5.18
C THR A 79 0.57 8.38 -4.14
N GLU A 80 -0.68 8.36 -3.78
CA GLU A 80 -1.27 7.34 -2.93
C GLU A 80 -1.15 5.94 -3.56
N PHE A 81 -1.20 4.93 -2.71
CA PHE A 81 -1.38 3.54 -3.11
C PHE A 81 -2.49 2.91 -2.27
N SER A 82 -3.13 1.90 -2.80
CA SER A 82 -4.23 1.22 -2.14
C SER A 82 -3.89 -0.22 -1.80
N LEU A 83 -4.40 -0.66 -0.67
CA LEU A 83 -4.40 -2.05 -0.22
C LEU A 83 -5.84 -2.48 0.02
N THR A 84 -6.24 -3.61 -0.57
CA THR A 84 -7.56 -4.19 -0.37
C THR A 84 -7.43 -5.48 0.42
N PHE A 85 -8.21 -5.57 1.49
CA PHE A 85 -8.23 -6.73 2.39
C PHE A 85 -9.60 -7.38 2.40
N MET A 86 -9.62 -8.70 2.42
CA MET A 86 -10.78 -9.47 2.84
C MET A 86 -10.91 -9.37 4.36
N LEU A 87 -12.15 -9.32 4.86
CA LEU A 87 -12.39 -9.20 6.29
C LEU A 87 -12.75 -10.56 6.90
N ASP A 88 -12.12 -10.85 8.03
CA ASP A 88 -12.47 -11.97 8.90
C ASP A 88 -13.76 -11.68 9.69
N ALA A 89 -14.36 -12.72 10.28
CA ALA A 89 -15.60 -12.58 11.06
C ALA A 89 -15.43 -11.68 12.31
N ASN A 90 -14.23 -11.55 12.84
CA ASN A 90 -13.90 -10.68 13.97
C ASN A 90 -13.56 -9.25 13.56
N LEU A 91 -13.44 -8.99 12.26
CA LEU A 91 -13.06 -7.68 11.68
C LEU A 91 -11.73 -7.16 12.23
N ASN A 92 -10.76 -8.04 12.46
CA ASN A 92 -9.49 -7.69 13.09
C ASN A 92 -8.73 -6.64 12.25
N ILE A 93 -8.63 -6.84 10.93
CA ILE A 93 -7.95 -5.89 10.03
C ILE A 93 -8.64 -4.52 10.03
N LEU A 94 -9.96 -4.49 10.00
CA LEU A 94 -10.71 -3.23 10.06
C LEU A 94 -10.49 -2.50 11.38
N LYS A 95 -10.47 -3.24 12.51
CA LYS A 95 -10.16 -2.66 13.82
C LYS A 95 -8.76 -2.09 13.87
N SER A 96 -7.78 -2.77 13.29
CA SER A 96 -6.40 -2.32 13.21
C SER A 96 -6.26 -1.05 12.35
N LEU A 97 -6.91 -1.00 11.19
CA LEU A 97 -6.95 0.20 10.33
C LEU A 97 -7.59 1.39 11.06
N ASN A 98 -8.73 1.17 11.72
CA ASN A 98 -9.41 2.21 12.48
C ASN A 98 -8.58 2.68 13.66
N LYS A 99 -7.91 1.77 14.38
CA LYS A 99 -7.01 2.13 15.48
C LYS A 99 -5.87 3.00 14.97
N TRP A 100 -5.23 2.62 13.86
CA TRP A 100 -4.17 3.42 13.26
C TRP A 100 -4.67 4.79 12.84
N TYR A 101 -5.83 4.86 12.18
CA TYR A 101 -6.45 6.13 11.77
C TYR A 101 -6.81 7.02 12.97
N HIS A 102 -7.34 6.44 14.06
CA HIS A 102 -7.64 7.16 15.28
C HIS A 102 -6.39 7.68 15.99
N ASP A 103 -5.29 6.97 15.90
CA ASP A 103 -4.02 7.42 16.47
C ASP A 103 -3.46 8.66 15.75
N ILE A 104 -3.82 8.87 14.48
CA ILE A 104 -3.43 10.09 13.75
C ILE A 104 -4.19 11.33 14.24
N ILE A 105 -5.51 11.19 14.45
CA ILE A 105 -6.42 12.31 14.71
C ILE A 105 -6.93 12.30 16.15
N GLY A 106 -6.63 11.24 16.90
CA GLY A 106 -7.09 11.06 18.25
C GLY A 106 -6.34 11.94 19.24
N GLY A 107 -7.05 12.70 20.07
CA GLY A 107 -6.49 13.31 21.27
C GLY A 107 -6.31 12.23 22.32
N GLN A 108 -5.05 11.98 22.69
CA GLN A 108 -4.57 11.47 23.95
C GLN A 108 -5.09 10.14 24.51
N GLU A 109 -4.14 9.25 24.67
CA GLU A 109 -3.95 8.30 25.77
C GLU A 109 -5.12 8.15 26.74
N ASN A 110 -6.14 7.51 26.35
CA ASN A 110 -6.80 6.68 27.31
C ASN A 110 -6.93 5.31 26.67
N ASN A 111 -6.12 4.41 27.18
CA ASN A 111 -6.15 2.97 27.07
C ASN A 111 -7.55 2.38 27.23
N THR A 112 -8.51 2.82 26.49
CA THR A 112 -9.78 2.16 26.43
C THR A 112 -9.83 1.37 25.14
N THR A 113 -9.40 0.16 25.24
CA THR A 113 -9.55 -0.96 24.32
C THR A 113 -11.02 -1.20 23.92
N GLU A 114 -11.93 -0.35 24.38
CA GLU A 114 -13.34 -0.47 24.16
C GLU A 114 -13.85 0.74 23.36
N MET A 115 -14.29 0.48 22.15
CA MET A 115 -15.11 1.41 21.35
C MET A 115 -16.48 1.66 22.00
N GLY A 116 -16.54 1.67 23.33
CA GLY A 116 -17.74 1.79 24.13
C GLY A 116 -17.79 3.08 24.93
N GLY A 117 -18.59 3.99 24.51
CA GLY A 117 -19.37 4.89 25.34
C GLY A 117 -18.72 6.13 25.93
N ASN A 118 -17.52 6.09 26.46
CA ASN A 118 -16.95 7.23 27.19
C ASN A 118 -15.77 7.94 26.50
N ALA A 119 -15.18 7.33 25.48
CA ALA A 119 -14.08 7.93 24.72
C ALA A 119 -14.52 9.19 23.95
N LEU A 120 -15.76 9.22 23.50
CA LEU A 120 -16.32 10.41 22.83
C LEU A 120 -16.53 11.61 23.74
N ALA A 121 -16.68 11.41 25.04
CA ALA A 121 -16.90 12.51 25.99
C ALA A 121 -15.60 13.22 26.41
N SER A 122 -14.45 12.55 26.35
CA SER A 122 -13.15 13.14 26.71
C SER A 122 -12.42 13.75 25.51
N ASN A 123 -12.78 13.39 24.27
CA ASN A 123 -12.13 13.85 23.04
C ASN A 123 -12.80 15.08 22.42
N ARG A 124 -13.04 16.10 23.21
CA ARG A 124 -13.57 17.39 22.71
C ARG A 124 -12.54 18.19 21.89
N VAL A 125 -11.27 17.79 21.92
CA VAL A 125 -10.21 18.46 21.17
C VAL A 125 -9.52 17.42 20.29
N MET A 126 -9.85 17.41 19.03
CA MET A 126 -9.13 16.63 18.03
C MET A 126 -7.78 17.30 17.80
N ARG A 127 -6.71 16.57 18.10
CA ARG A 127 -5.34 16.98 17.79
C ARG A 127 -4.74 15.98 16.81
N VAL A 128 -4.11 16.50 15.77
CA VAL A 128 -3.25 15.68 14.91
C VAL A 128 -1.94 15.48 15.67
N ARG A 129 -1.50 14.24 15.82
CA ARG A 129 -0.22 13.89 16.42
C ARG A 129 0.94 14.32 15.54
N TYR A 130 2.14 14.36 16.12
CA TYR A 130 3.35 14.53 15.34
C TYR A 130 3.50 13.35 14.37
N ARG A 131 3.99 13.65 13.16
CA ARG A 131 4.08 12.65 12.10
C ARG A 131 4.87 11.41 12.51
N ASP A 132 5.97 11.59 13.23
CA ASP A 132 6.84 10.49 13.65
C ASP A 132 6.18 9.52 14.65
N ASP A 133 5.06 9.91 15.27
CA ASP A 133 4.35 9.08 16.25
C ASP A 133 3.40 8.05 15.60
N TYR A 134 2.98 8.27 14.35
CA TYR A 134 1.97 7.43 13.72
C TYR A 134 2.38 6.83 12.37
N VAL A 135 3.52 7.23 11.82
CA VAL A 135 3.98 6.68 10.56
C VAL A 135 4.61 5.31 10.75
N GLY A 136 4.49 4.46 9.74
CA GLY A 136 5.15 3.17 9.68
C GLY A 136 5.58 2.85 8.26
N ASP A 137 6.33 1.77 8.08
CA ASP A 137 6.81 1.35 6.77
C ASP A 137 5.99 0.16 6.28
N ILE A 138 5.76 0.13 4.97
CA ILE A 138 5.05 -0.97 4.32
C ILE A 138 5.94 -1.54 3.23
N HIS A 139 6.18 -2.84 3.32
CA HIS A 139 6.98 -3.58 2.36
C HIS A 139 6.05 -4.39 1.46
N ILE A 140 6.10 -4.17 0.17
CA ILE A 140 5.40 -4.99 -0.83
C ILE A 140 6.46 -5.73 -1.63
N SER A 141 6.53 -7.04 -1.43
CA SER A 141 7.45 -7.93 -2.11
C SER A 141 6.72 -8.68 -3.21
N LYS A 142 7.19 -8.54 -4.43
CA LYS A 142 6.76 -9.43 -5.52
C LYS A 142 7.50 -10.75 -5.35
N THR A 143 6.77 -11.86 -5.38
CA THR A 143 7.33 -13.20 -5.29
C THR A 143 7.14 -13.93 -6.61
N GLU A 144 8.05 -14.85 -6.93
CA GLU A 144 7.95 -15.65 -8.13
C GLU A 144 8.36 -17.09 -7.86
N ALA A 145 7.65 -18.04 -8.47
CA ALA A 145 8.04 -19.45 -8.43
C ALA A 145 9.34 -19.66 -9.19
N GLY A 146 10.30 -20.31 -8.56
CA GLY A 146 11.59 -20.67 -9.15
C GLY A 146 12.02 -22.07 -8.75
N LYS A 147 13.22 -22.48 -9.18
CA LYS A 147 13.82 -23.77 -8.77
C LYS A 147 14.20 -23.81 -7.29
N GLU A 148 14.37 -22.67 -6.68
CA GLU A 148 14.55 -22.49 -5.25
C GLU A 148 13.18 -22.22 -4.62
N SER A 149 13.04 -22.54 -3.33
CA SER A 149 11.77 -22.42 -2.59
C SER A 149 11.08 -21.08 -2.88
N ALA A 150 9.81 -21.10 -3.21
CA ALA A 150 9.05 -19.91 -3.67
C ALA A 150 9.08 -18.76 -2.65
N SER A 151 9.31 -19.07 -1.36
CA SER A 151 9.47 -18.08 -0.29
C SER A 151 10.76 -17.25 -0.41
N ASP A 152 11.77 -17.76 -1.12
CA ASP A 152 13.09 -17.15 -1.14
C ASP A 152 13.30 -16.26 -2.37
N ARG A 153 12.48 -16.40 -3.41
CA ARG A 153 12.61 -15.60 -4.62
C ARG A 153 11.75 -14.35 -4.59
N LYS A 154 12.30 -13.29 -4.06
CA LYS A 154 11.73 -11.95 -4.08
C LYS A 154 12.48 -11.08 -5.10
N PRO A 155 12.11 -11.10 -6.39
CA PRO A 155 12.83 -10.35 -7.43
C PRO A 155 12.84 -8.85 -7.17
N ILE A 156 11.81 -8.31 -6.53
CA ILE A 156 11.75 -6.91 -6.15
C ILE A 156 10.91 -6.75 -4.88
N THR A 157 11.38 -5.87 -3.99
CA THR A 157 10.64 -5.42 -2.81
C THR A 157 10.57 -3.90 -2.84
N TYR A 158 9.38 -3.35 -2.83
CA TYR A 158 9.16 -1.92 -2.65
C TYR A 158 8.97 -1.63 -1.18
N VAL A 159 9.77 -0.71 -0.66
CA VAL A 159 9.63 -0.18 0.69
C VAL A 159 9.01 1.20 0.60
N MET A 160 7.77 1.33 1.05
CA MET A 160 7.11 2.61 1.21
C MET A 160 7.38 3.12 2.61
N GLU A 161 8.22 4.15 2.71
CA GLU A 161 8.65 4.71 3.98
C GLU A 161 7.66 5.73 4.51
N ARG A 162 7.47 5.72 5.83
CA ARG A 162 6.66 6.70 6.56
C ARG A 162 5.23 6.79 6.03
N CYS A 163 4.61 5.64 5.84
CA CYS A 163 3.22 5.51 5.41
C CYS A 163 2.25 5.84 6.54
N TRP A 164 1.08 6.28 6.15
CA TRP A 164 -0.06 6.46 7.03
C TRP A 164 -1.38 6.39 6.23
N PRO A 165 -2.47 5.86 6.83
CA PRO A 165 -3.75 5.80 6.17
C PRO A 165 -4.39 7.18 6.15
N TYR A 166 -4.72 7.68 4.96
CA TYR A 166 -5.46 8.93 4.86
C TYR A 166 -6.95 8.70 4.58
N GLN A 167 -7.30 7.54 4.01
CA GLN A 167 -8.67 7.18 3.73
C GLN A 167 -8.88 5.67 3.92
N ILE A 168 -10.00 5.32 4.52
CA ILE A 168 -10.55 3.97 4.58
C ILE A 168 -11.90 4.03 3.88
N ASP A 169 -12.08 3.22 2.84
CA ASP A 169 -13.29 3.27 2.05
C ASP A 169 -14.50 2.73 2.83
N ALA A 170 -15.67 3.27 2.49
CA ALA A 170 -16.92 2.81 3.07
C ALA A 170 -17.23 1.38 2.63
N ILE A 171 -17.59 0.54 3.60
CA ILE A 171 -17.95 -0.86 3.38
C ILE A 171 -19.45 -0.95 3.17
N PRO A 172 -19.94 -1.36 1.99
CA PRO A 172 -21.38 -1.53 1.76
C PRO A 172 -21.87 -2.79 2.46
N LEU A 173 -22.90 -2.66 3.28
CA LEU A 173 -23.60 -3.78 3.89
C LEU A 173 -25.02 -3.85 3.29
N GLN A 174 -25.41 -5.02 2.79
CA GLN A 174 -26.73 -5.22 2.19
C GLN A 174 -27.29 -6.61 2.49
N PHE A 175 -28.61 -6.68 2.62
CA PHE A 175 -29.30 -7.96 2.62
C PHE A 175 -29.46 -8.45 1.18
N GLY A 176 -28.84 -9.54 0.85
CA GLY A 176 -28.90 -10.07 -0.52
C GLY A 176 -28.00 -11.29 -0.69
N SER A 177 -27.25 -11.35 -1.77
CA SER A 177 -26.27 -12.40 -2.00
C SER A 177 -25.16 -12.34 -0.95
N SER A 178 -24.82 -13.50 -0.38
CA SER A 178 -23.71 -13.62 0.56
C SER A 178 -22.39 -13.40 -0.20
N GLN A 179 -21.69 -12.34 0.12
CA GLN A 179 -20.37 -12.01 -0.44
C GLN A 179 -19.39 -11.76 0.69
N ILE A 180 -18.10 -12.04 0.43
CA ILE A 180 -17.04 -11.71 1.39
C ILE A 180 -16.92 -10.18 1.46
N THR A 181 -16.94 -9.67 2.68
CA THR A 181 -16.77 -8.24 2.92
C THR A 181 -15.30 -7.86 2.71
N LYS A 182 -15.06 -6.74 2.00
CA LYS A 182 -13.72 -6.22 1.70
C LYS A 182 -13.61 -4.79 2.19
N VAL A 183 -12.41 -4.39 2.55
CA VAL A 183 -12.06 -3.01 2.88
C VAL A 183 -10.87 -2.58 2.05
N THR A 184 -10.93 -1.37 1.50
CA THR A 184 -9.80 -0.74 0.82
C THR A 184 -9.30 0.41 1.68
N ALA A 185 -8.00 0.40 1.93
CA ALA A 185 -7.31 1.48 2.60
C ALA A 185 -6.37 2.19 1.62
N CYS A 186 -6.52 3.51 1.50
CA CYS A 186 -5.62 4.35 0.74
C CYS A 186 -4.57 4.94 1.67
N LEU A 187 -3.31 4.78 1.31
CA LEU A 187 -2.16 5.16 2.10
C LEU A 187 -1.30 6.17 1.35
N LEU A 188 -0.79 7.13 2.11
CA LEU A 188 0.22 8.08 1.63
C LEU A 188 1.59 7.69 2.18
N TYR A 189 2.64 7.94 1.41
CA TYR A 189 4.02 7.66 1.77
C TYR A 189 4.95 8.79 1.34
N THR A 190 6.17 8.85 1.89
CA THR A 190 7.12 9.92 1.56
C THR A 190 8.15 9.52 0.53
N SER A 191 8.60 8.27 0.55
CA SER A 191 9.63 7.79 -0.36
C SER A 191 9.45 6.30 -0.61
N PRO A 192 9.37 5.85 -1.88
CA PRO A 192 9.54 4.44 -2.18
C PRO A 192 11.02 4.17 -2.36
N SER A 193 11.52 3.14 -1.71
CA SER A 193 12.83 2.56 -1.97
C SER A 193 12.63 1.21 -2.65
N PRO A 194 13.32 0.94 -3.75
CA PRO A 194 13.26 -0.38 -4.40
C PRO A 194 14.11 -1.40 -3.65
#